data_b697f5346203b7d39f3c4bf17509e339
#
_entry.id   b697f5346203b7d39f3c4bf17509e339
#
_cell.length_a   1.000
_cell.length_b   1.000
_cell.length_c   1.000
_cell.angle_alpha   90.00
_cell.angle_beta   90.00
_cell.angle_gamma   90.00
#
_symmetry.space_group_name_H-M   'P 1'
#
loop_
_entity.id
_entity.type
_entity.pdbx_description
1 polymer ?
#
loop_
_entity_poly.entity_id
_entity_poly.type
_entity_poly.pdbx_seq_one_letter_code
_entity_poly.pdbx_strand_id
1 'polypeptide(L)'
;PRRFIQQFGPTDKIDQTFLAAQKQLRPNKNGNLYLQVDLSDRTGSIAGRMWNAGDHETALEDGDYVRVEGNTQLFQGQLQLIVTKIGKANPEEVDEADFMPLTPAEL
;
A
#
# COMPACT_ATOMS: atom_id res chain seq x y z
N PRO A 1 -10.76 -13.37 -5.66
CA PRO A 1 -11.31 -12.52 -4.59
C PRO A 1 -10.23 -11.75 -3.86
N ARG A 2 -10.62 -10.57 -3.42
CA ARG A 2 -9.72 -9.69 -2.69
C ARG A 2 -9.42 -10.25 -1.30
N ARG A 3 -8.16 -10.16 -0.89
CA ARG A 3 -7.82 -10.41 0.50
C ARG A 3 -7.59 -9.07 1.21
N PHE A 4 -8.06 -8.96 2.44
CA PHE A 4 -7.84 -7.76 3.23
C PHE A 4 -6.51 -7.84 3.97
N ILE A 5 -5.97 -6.67 4.33
CA ILE A 5 -4.66 -6.56 4.97
C ILE A 5 -4.56 -7.46 6.21
N GLN A 6 -5.62 -7.53 6.98
CA GLN A 6 -5.65 -8.36 8.18
C GLN A 6 -5.42 -9.86 7.88
N GLN A 7 -5.62 -10.27 6.63
CA GLN A 7 -5.46 -11.66 6.21
C GLN A 7 -4.08 -11.96 5.64
N PHE A 8 -3.23 -10.94 5.51
CA PHE A 8 -1.91 -11.13 4.92
C PHE A 8 -0.98 -11.86 5.88
N GLY A 9 -0.19 -12.79 5.34
CA GLY A 9 0.88 -13.43 6.07
C GLY A 9 2.24 -13.08 5.48
N PRO A 10 3.33 -13.57 6.08
CA PRO A 10 4.67 -13.37 5.52
C PRO A 10 4.77 -14.04 4.15
N THR A 11 5.49 -13.40 3.23
CA THR A 11 5.76 -13.92 1.88
C THR A 11 4.53 -14.10 0.99
N ASP A 12 3.45 -13.39 1.28
CA ASP A 12 2.29 -13.37 0.38
C ASP A 12 2.57 -12.49 -0.83
N LYS A 13 2.09 -12.94 -1.99
CA LYS A 13 2.16 -12.16 -3.22
C LYS A 13 0.89 -11.33 -3.34
N ILE A 14 1.08 -10.03 -3.56
CA ILE A 14 -0.02 -9.06 -3.53
C ILE A 14 -0.14 -8.40 -4.91
N ASP A 15 -1.37 -8.27 -5.38
CA ASP A 15 -1.71 -7.53 -6.61
C ASP A 15 -3.14 -7.04 -6.45
N GLN A 16 -3.30 -5.88 -5.84
CA GLN A 16 -4.65 -5.32 -5.60
C GLN A 16 -4.56 -3.84 -5.27
N THR A 17 -5.72 -3.23 -5.05
CA THR A 17 -5.87 -1.80 -4.81
C THR A 17 -5.89 -1.49 -3.32
N PHE A 18 -5.26 -0.37 -2.96
CA PHE A 18 -5.25 0.14 -1.58
C PHE A 18 -5.50 1.64 -1.59
N LEU A 19 -5.81 2.18 -0.42
CA LEU A 19 -5.85 3.62 -0.20
C LEU A 19 -4.47 4.07 0.29
N ALA A 20 -3.87 5.03 -0.38
CA ALA A 20 -2.55 5.52 -0.06
C ALA A 20 -2.61 6.69 0.91
N ALA A 21 -1.69 6.73 1.87
CA ALA A 21 -1.57 7.83 2.81
C ALA A 21 -0.13 7.98 3.25
N GLN A 22 0.22 9.17 3.73
CA GLN A 22 1.53 9.46 4.31
C GLN A 22 2.69 9.08 3.38
N LYS A 23 2.57 9.46 2.12
CA LYS A 23 3.65 9.25 1.16
C LYS A 23 4.89 10.01 1.59
N GLN A 24 6.04 9.34 1.59
CA GLN A 24 7.32 9.94 1.91
C GLN A 24 8.39 9.42 0.95
N LEU A 25 9.29 10.31 0.56
CA LEU A 25 10.49 9.94 -0.16
C LEU A 25 11.65 10.02 0.80
N ARG A 26 12.40 8.94 0.94
CA ARG A 26 13.50 8.87 1.87
C ARG A 26 14.78 8.42 1.18
N PRO A 27 15.94 8.98 1.57
CA PRO A 27 17.20 8.50 1.01
C PRO A 27 17.62 7.19 1.68
N ASN A 28 18.17 6.28 0.86
CA ASN A 28 18.80 5.08 1.40
C ASN A 28 20.30 5.36 1.67
N LYS A 29 21.03 4.33 2.08
CA LYS A 29 22.45 4.46 2.43
C LYS A 29 23.30 4.95 1.26
N ASN A 30 22.88 4.71 0.04
CA ASN A 30 23.61 5.09 -1.16
C ASN A 30 23.18 6.45 -1.70
N GLY A 31 22.24 7.12 -1.03
CA GLY A 31 21.72 8.41 -1.48
C GLY A 31 20.59 8.30 -2.50
N ASN A 32 20.21 7.12 -2.90
CA ASN A 32 19.05 6.92 -3.78
C ASN A 32 17.76 7.03 -2.99
N LEU A 33 16.72 7.56 -3.62
CA LEU A 33 15.43 7.71 -2.97
C LEU A 33 14.61 6.44 -3.08
N TYR A 34 13.90 6.12 -2.02
CA TYR A 34 12.86 5.10 -2.05
C TYR A 34 11.54 5.70 -1.58
N LEU A 35 10.46 5.12 -2.07
CA LEU A 35 9.11 5.55 -1.71
C LEU A 35 8.64 4.75 -0.51
N GLN A 36 8.11 5.45 0.49
CA GLN A 36 7.41 4.84 1.61
C GLN A 36 6.00 5.39 1.65
N VAL A 37 5.02 4.51 1.78
CA VAL A 37 3.61 4.91 1.78
C VAL A 37 2.83 3.93 2.65
N ASP A 38 1.86 4.45 3.40
CA ASP A 38 0.92 3.60 4.13
C ASP A 38 -0.19 3.18 3.19
N LEU A 39 -0.39 1.89 3.09
CA LEU A 39 -1.44 1.29 2.28
C LEU A 39 -2.50 0.74 3.20
N SER A 40 -3.75 1.08 2.96
CA SER A 40 -4.81 0.70 3.88
C SER A 40 -6.04 0.18 3.15
N ASP A 41 -6.82 -0.60 3.88
CA ASP A 41 -8.16 -0.98 3.53
C ASP A 41 -9.01 -0.91 4.81
N ARG A 42 -10.23 -1.42 4.77
CA ARG A 42 -11.12 -1.29 5.93
C ARG A 42 -10.67 -2.11 7.15
N THR A 43 -9.72 -3.03 6.98
CA THR A 43 -9.27 -3.90 8.08
C THR A 43 -7.99 -3.42 8.75
N GLY A 44 -7.25 -2.51 8.13
CA GLY A 44 -6.00 -2.03 8.71
C GLY A 44 -5.11 -1.38 7.69
N SER A 45 -3.83 -1.27 8.03
CA SER A 45 -2.83 -0.66 7.16
C SER A 45 -1.54 -1.46 7.19
N ILE A 46 -0.76 -1.29 6.14
CA ILE A 46 0.55 -1.92 6.00
C ILE A 46 1.50 -0.92 5.36
N ALA A 47 2.74 -0.87 5.84
CA ALA A 47 3.74 0.00 5.25
C ALA A 47 4.18 -0.57 3.90
N GLY A 48 4.11 0.23 2.86
CA GLY A 48 4.62 -0.12 1.55
C GLY A 48 5.95 0.57 1.31
N ARG A 49 6.91 -0.14 0.74
CA ARG A 49 8.21 0.42 0.37
C ARG A 49 8.56 0.01 -1.05
N MET A 50 8.94 0.98 -1.85
CA MET A 50 9.34 0.75 -3.22
C MET A 50 10.74 1.30 -3.44
N TRP A 51 11.71 0.40 -3.66
CA TRP A 51 13.07 0.78 -3.94
C TRP A 51 13.17 1.28 -5.39
N ASN A 52 14.01 2.30 -5.61
CA ASN A 52 14.23 2.85 -6.96
C ASN A 52 12.95 3.41 -7.60
N ALA A 53 12.11 4.05 -6.79
CA ALA A 53 10.88 4.65 -7.29
C ALA A 53 11.20 5.78 -8.27
N GLY A 54 10.49 5.79 -9.41
CA GLY A 54 10.65 6.82 -10.42
C GLY A 54 9.63 7.94 -10.26
N ASP A 55 9.65 8.88 -11.21
CA ASP A 55 8.75 10.03 -11.16
C ASP A 55 7.28 9.61 -11.21
N HIS A 56 6.97 8.56 -11.96
CA HIS A 56 5.60 8.08 -12.08
C HIS A 56 5.07 7.59 -10.73
N GLU A 57 5.88 6.81 -10.03
CA GLU A 57 5.47 6.24 -8.75
C GLU A 57 5.39 7.31 -7.66
N THR A 58 6.24 8.33 -7.74
CA THR A 58 6.27 9.38 -6.73
C THR A 58 5.22 10.46 -6.97
N ALA A 59 4.47 10.38 -8.07
CA ALA A 59 3.40 11.34 -8.36
C ALA A 59 2.12 11.07 -7.57
N LEU A 60 2.08 10.01 -6.77
CA LEU A 60 0.92 9.68 -5.95
C LEU A 60 0.72 10.73 -4.86
N GLU A 61 -0.53 10.90 -4.45
CA GLU A 61 -0.89 11.81 -3.36
C GLU A 61 -1.64 11.07 -2.27
N ASP A 62 -1.61 11.63 -1.07
CA ASP A 62 -2.36 11.07 0.04
C ASP A 62 -3.86 11.08 -0.29
N GLY A 63 -4.51 9.97 -0.05
CA GLY A 63 -5.93 9.81 -0.38
C GLY A 63 -6.19 9.19 -1.74
N ASP A 64 -5.15 8.96 -2.55
CA ASP A 64 -5.31 8.28 -3.82
C ASP A 64 -5.56 6.79 -3.62
N TYR A 65 -6.42 6.23 -4.47
CA TYR A 65 -6.51 4.78 -4.59
C TYR A 65 -5.44 4.31 -5.55
N VAL A 66 -4.67 3.32 -5.14
CA VAL A 66 -3.51 2.86 -5.91
C VAL A 66 -3.57 1.35 -6.12
N ARG A 67 -3.18 0.92 -7.31
CA ARG A 67 -2.98 -0.50 -7.62
C ARG A 67 -1.54 -0.86 -7.32
N VAL A 68 -1.34 -1.89 -6.52
CA VAL A 68 -0.02 -2.24 -6.00
C VAL A 68 0.26 -3.71 -6.28
N GLU A 69 1.44 -3.98 -6.81
CA GLU A 69 1.97 -5.34 -6.94
C GLU A 69 3.23 -5.45 -6.10
N GLY A 70 3.37 -6.54 -5.37
CA GLY A 70 4.53 -6.75 -4.54
C GLY A 70 4.41 -8.00 -3.68
N ASN A 71 5.26 -8.09 -2.70
CA ASN A 71 5.28 -9.22 -1.78
C ASN A 71 5.37 -8.73 -0.34
N THR A 72 4.68 -9.41 0.56
CA THR A 72 4.82 -9.11 1.98
C THR A 72 6.13 -9.64 2.51
N GLN A 73 6.66 -8.98 3.52
CA GLN A 73 7.89 -9.39 4.19
C GLN A 73 7.76 -9.07 5.67
N LEU A 74 8.15 -10.01 6.50
CA LEU A 74 8.20 -9.77 7.94
C LEU A 74 9.53 -9.11 8.28
N PHE A 75 9.47 -7.96 8.92
CA PHE A 75 10.66 -7.21 9.30
C PHE A 75 10.48 -6.67 10.72
N GLN A 76 11.38 -7.09 11.62
CA GLN A 76 11.35 -6.67 13.02
C GLN A 76 9.97 -6.89 13.67
N GLY A 77 9.35 -8.02 13.37
CA GLY A 77 8.06 -8.37 13.96
C GLY A 77 6.84 -7.75 13.31
N GLN A 78 7.02 -6.99 12.24
CA GLN A 78 5.92 -6.34 11.52
C GLN A 78 5.94 -6.69 10.06
N LEU A 79 4.74 -6.86 9.49
CA LEU A 79 4.63 -7.04 8.05
C LEU A 79 4.80 -5.72 7.33
N GLN A 80 5.50 -5.77 6.22
CA GLN A 80 5.54 -4.66 5.27
C GLN A 80 5.39 -5.21 3.85
N LEU A 81 4.99 -4.35 2.94
CA LEU A 81 4.80 -4.71 1.55
C LEU A 81 5.96 -4.15 0.73
N ILE A 82 6.73 -5.04 0.13
CA ILE A 82 7.80 -4.63 -0.78
C ILE A 82 7.16 -4.49 -2.15
N VAL A 83 7.02 -3.25 -2.59
CA VAL A 83 6.28 -2.89 -3.79
C VAL A 83 7.18 -2.99 -5.00
N THR A 84 6.74 -3.73 -6.01
CA THR A 84 7.46 -3.81 -7.28
C THR A 84 6.80 -2.95 -8.34
N LYS A 85 5.51 -2.63 -8.17
CA LYS A 85 4.80 -1.77 -9.11
C LYS A 85 3.67 -1.07 -8.38
N ILE A 86 3.51 0.22 -8.63
CA ILE A 86 2.45 1.02 -8.03
C ILE A 86 2.00 2.09 -9.03
N GLY A 87 0.70 2.34 -9.06
CA GLY A 87 0.13 3.38 -9.91
C GLY A 87 -1.25 3.73 -9.42
N LYS A 88 -1.81 4.83 -9.93
CA LYS A 88 -3.17 5.22 -9.57
C LYS A 88 -4.16 4.19 -10.11
N ALA A 89 -5.07 3.76 -9.26
CA ALA A 89 -6.11 2.81 -9.65
C ALA A 89 -7.18 3.52 -10.48
N ASN A 90 -7.81 2.76 -11.38
CA ASN A 90 -8.96 3.25 -12.10
C ASN A 90 -10.13 3.36 -11.12
N PRO A 91 -10.76 4.55 -10.97
CA PRO A 91 -11.88 4.69 -10.04
C PRO A 91 -13.02 3.70 -10.27
N GLU A 92 -13.19 3.23 -11.49
CA GLU A 92 -14.23 2.25 -11.79
C GLU A 92 -13.94 0.87 -11.20
N GLU A 93 -12.68 0.60 -10.85
CA GLU A 93 -12.26 -0.66 -10.27
C GLU A 93 -12.25 -0.63 -8.74
N VAL A 94 -12.57 0.53 -8.16
CA VAL A 94 -12.48 0.71 -6.71
C VAL A 94 -13.86 0.54 -6.09
N ASP A 95 -13.96 -0.34 -5.10
CA ASP A 95 -15.14 -0.45 -4.26
C ASP A 95 -14.84 0.27 -2.95
N GLU A 96 -15.47 1.41 -2.74
CA GLU A 96 -15.22 2.23 -1.56
C GLU A 96 -15.47 1.49 -0.26
N ALA A 97 -16.38 0.52 -0.27
CA ALA A 97 -16.67 -0.26 0.93
C ALA A 97 -15.46 -1.05 1.44
N ASP A 98 -14.52 -1.37 0.55
CA ASP A 98 -13.29 -2.07 0.94
C ASP A 98 -12.33 -1.20 1.74
N PHE A 99 -12.54 0.12 1.73
CA PHE A 99 -11.61 1.08 2.32
C PHE A 99 -12.23 1.88 3.46
N MET A 100 -13.53 1.83 3.63
CA MET A 100 -14.21 2.55 4.71
C MET A 100 -14.05 1.78 6.01
N PRO A 101 -13.52 2.41 7.05
CA PRO A 101 -13.39 1.73 8.34
C PRO A 101 -14.77 1.41 8.91
N LEU A 102 -14.88 0.27 9.59
CA LEU A 102 -16.09 -0.07 10.32
C LEU A 102 -16.18 0.82 11.56
N THR A 103 -17.36 1.39 11.79
CA THR A 103 -17.60 2.21 12.99
C THR A 103 -18.73 1.58 13.79
N PRO A 104 -18.80 1.89 15.11
CA PRO A 104 -19.89 1.38 15.91
C PRO A 104 -21.28 1.75 15.39
N ALA A 105 -21.41 2.89 14.74
CA ALA A 105 -22.69 3.31 14.18
C ALA A 105 -23.12 2.48 12.98
N GLU A 106 -22.19 1.79 12.35
CA GLU A 106 -22.45 0.98 11.17
C GLU A 106 -22.58 -0.51 11.50
N LEU A 107 -22.30 -0.86 12.72
CA LEU A 107 -22.35 -2.24 13.18
C LEU A 107 -23.71 -2.63 13.68
#